data_87ff2f19785aa4279cbee99cc8163c93
#
_entry.id   87ff2f19785aa4279cbee99cc8163c93
#
_cell.length_a   1.000
_cell.length_b   1.000
_cell.length_c   1.000
_cell.angle_alpha   90.00
_cell.angle_beta   90.00
_cell.angle_gamma   90.00
#
_symmetry.space_group_name_H-M   'P 1'
#
loop_
_entity.id
_entity.type
_entity.pdbx_description
1 polymer ?
#
loop_
_entity_poly.entity_id
_entity_poly.type
_entity_poly.pdbx_seq_one_letter_code
_entity_poly.pdbx_strand_id
1 'polypeptide(L)'
;IGMGHQTSHRMVGELLRELGYSLQSNRKTLEGSSHPDRDAQFEHIYAQVKSFQGSGDPVISVDTKKKEQVGNFKQEGQEWQPTGQPELVKVYDFQDPELGKVAPYGVYDPTLNVGWVNVGTDHDTSQFAVESIRRWWRSMGASCYPGAQRLLITADGGGSNGSRVRLWKRELQALATELGVAITV
;
A
#
# COMPACT_ATOMS: atom_id res chain seq x y z
N ILE A 1 -11.02 12.12 42.64
CA ILE A 1 -11.26 12.84 43.88
C ILE A 1 -11.41 14.30 43.48
N GLY A 2 -12.66 14.80 43.48
CA GLY A 2 -12.93 16.18 43.10
C GLY A 2 -12.38 17.12 44.20
N MET A 3 -11.51 18.04 43.81
CA MET A 3 -10.97 19.08 44.70
C MET A 3 -11.95 20.22 44.94
N GLY A 4 -13.25 20.03 44.65
CA GLY A 4 -14.30 21.01 44.90
C GLY A 4 -14.35 22.26 44.00
N HIS A 5 -13.50 22.32 42.93
CA HIS A 5 -13.53 23.43 41.98
C HIS A 5 -14.63 23.22 40.95
N GLN A 6 -15.47 24.24 40.76
CA GLN A 6 -16.44 24.27 39.68
C GLN A 6 -15.83 25.06 38.51
N THR A 7 -15.69 24.41 37.37
CA THR A 7 -15.19 25.03 36.15
C THR A 7 -15.91 24.51 34.91
N SER A 8 -15.93 25.28 33.84
CA SER A 8 -16.48 24.85 32.57
C SER A 8 -15.40 24.22 31.68
N HIS A 9 -15.79 23.35 30.74
CA HIS A 9 -14.88 22.79 29.73
C HIS A 9 -14.15 23.87 28.90
N ARG A 10 -14.80 25.03 28.69
CA ARG A 10 -14.19 26.17 28.01
C ARG A 10 -13.03 26.75 28.83
N MET A 11 -13.25 26.99 30.13
CA MET A 11 -12.21 27.49 31.03
C MET A 11 -11.02 26.52 31.10
N VAL A 12 -11.28 25.22 31.17
CA VAL A 12 -10.21 24.19 31.15
C VAL A 12 -9.41 24.27 29.84
N GLY A 13 -10.07 24.48 28.70
CA GLY A 13 -9.39 24.62 27.41
C GLY A 13 -8.54 25.90 27.33
N GLU A 14 -8.99 27.00 27.92
CA GLU A 14 -8.25 28.27 28.00
C GLU A 14 -7.01 28.12 28.91
N LEU A 15 -7.15 27.56 30.09
CA LEU A 15 -6.05 27.29 31.01
C LEU A 15 -5.00 26.34 30.42
N LEU A 16 -5.44 25.29 29.71
CA LEU A 16 -4.50 24.40 29.02
C LEU A 16 -3.68 25.14 27.96
N ARG A 17 -4.30 26.06 27.20
CA ARG A 17 -3.55 26.86 26.21
C ARG A 17 -2.55 27.82 26.87
N GLU A 18 -2.93 28.48 27.99
CA GLU A 18 -2.05 29.33 28.77
C GLU A 18 -0.85 28.53 29.33
N LEU A 19 -1.05 27.28 29.69
CA LEU A 19 -0.01 26.34 30.12
C LEU A 19 0.81 25.75 28.94
N GLY A 20 0.59 26.18 27.71
CA GLY A 20 1.34 25.73 26.55
C GLY A 20 0.84 24.40 25.92
N TYR A 21 -0.34 23.92 26.31
CA TYR A 21 -0.94 22.73 25.70
C TYR A 21 -1.80 23.10 24.48
N SER A 22 -1.79 22.25 23.47
CA SER A 22 -2.69 22.32 22.32
C SER A 22 -3.22 20.95 21.95
N LEU A 23 -4.36 20.91 21.25
CA LEU A 23 -4.88 19.67 20.72
C LEU A 23 -3.91 19.14 19.63
N GLN A 24 -3.36 17.97 19.86
CA GLN A 24 -2.44 17.30 18.95
C GLN A 24 -3.05 15.99 18.46
N SER A 25 -2.96 15.71 17.18
CA SER A 25 -3.23 14.38 16.66
C SER A 25 -2.02 13.46 16.90
N ASN A 26 -2.27 12.16 17.00
CA ASN A 26 -1.20 11.19 17.12
C ASN A 26 -0.27 11.27 15.91
N ARG A 27 1.02 11.39 16.16
CA ARG A 27 2.05 11.40 15.12
C ARG A 27 2.69 10.02 15.03
N LYS A 28 2.65 9.40 13.85
CA LYS A 28 3.32 8.12 13.58
C LYS A 28 4.84 8.33 13.49
N THR A 29 5.50 8.36 14.65
CA THR A 29 6.97 8.55 14.73
C THR A 29 7.69 7.43 15.48
N LEU A 30 6.92 6.57 16.19
CA LEU A 30 7.48 5.41 16.86
C LEU A 30 7.45 4.26 15.84
N GLU A 31 8.42 4.25 14.96
CA GLU A 31 8.73 3.06 14.17
C GLU A 31 9.59 2.12 15.03
N GLY A 32 9.49 0.81 14.76
CA GLY A 32 10.35 -0.18 15.40
C GLY A 32 11.84 0.15 15.19
N SER A 33 12.73 -0.56 15.86
CA SER A 33 14.16 -0.28 15.86
C SER A 33 14.69 0.07 14.47
N SER A 34 15.26 1.26 14.31
CA SER A 34 15.99 1.63 13.09
C SER A 34 17.14 0.63 12.92
N HIS A 35 17.08 -0.17 11.85
CA HIS A 35 18.20 -1.06 11.53
C HIS A 35 19.40 -0.20 11.11
N PRO A 36 20.62 -0.45 11.62
CA PRO A 36 21.80 0.36 11.30
C PRO A 36 22.09 0.44 9.79
N ASP A 37 21.72 -0.62 9.03
CA ASP A 37 21.93 -0.69 7.58
C ASP A 37 20.78 -0.11 6.75
N ARG A 38 19.80 0.56 7.37
CA ARG A 38 18.63 1.09 6.67
C ARG A 38 19.01 2.03 5.53
N ASP A 39 19.90 2.97 5.81
CA ASP A 39 20.33 3.95 4.81
C ASP A 39 21.07 3.28 3.66
N ALA A 40 21.97 2.33 3.96
CA ALA A 40 22.67 1.55 2.94
C ALA A 40 21.72 0.71 2.06
N GLN A 41 20.64 0.18 2.64
CA GLN A 41 19.59 -0.52 1.89
C GLN A 41 18.89 0.42 0.90
N PHE A 42 18.50 1.62 1.35
CA PHE A 42 17.85 2.59 0.48
C PHE A 42 18.78 3.11 -0.63
N GLU A 43 20.06 3.34 -0.32
CA GLU A 43 21.06 3.71 -1.32
C GLU A 43 21.24 2.61 -2.37
N HIS A 44 21.27 1.34 -1.96
CA HIS A 44 21.34 0.20 -2.87
C HIS A 44 20.09 0.13 -3.78
N ILE A 45 18.89 0.21 -3.21
CA ILE A 45 17.64 0.21 -3.97
C ILE A 45 17.62 1.36 -4.98
N TYR A 46 18.01 2.56 -4.55
CA TYR A 46 18.06 3.73 -5.42
C TYR A 46 19.05 3.59 -6.58
N ALA A 47 20.22 3.03 -6.30
CA ALA A 47 21.20 2.73 -7.34
C ALA A 47 20.67 1.71 -8.36
N GLN A 48 19.98 0.65 -7.90
CA GLN A 48 19.33 -0.32 -8.79
C GLN A 48 18.24 0.33 -9.64
N VAL A 49 17.35 1.11 -9.03
CA VAL A 49 16.29 1.84 -9.74
C VAL A 49 16.87 2.71 -10.85
N LYS A 50 17.88 3.52 -10.54
CA LYS A 50 18.56 4.36 -11.55
C LYS A 50 19.21 3.55 -12.67
N SER A 51 19.82 2.42 -12.35
CA SER A 51 20.45 1.54 -13.35
C SER A 51 19.41 0.99 -14.34
N PHE A 52 18.27 0.51 -13.83
CA PHE A 52 17.21 -0.04 -14.68
C PHE A 52 16.55 1.05 -15.51
N GLN A 53 16.20 2.18 -14.91
CA GLN A 53 15.64 3.32 -15.64
C GLN A 53 16.59 3.85 -16.72
N GLY A 54 17.87 3.94 -16.41
CA GLY A 54 18.91 4.38 -17.37
C GLY A 54 19.09 3.45 -18.57
N SER A 55 18.73 2.17 -18.44
CA SER A 55 18.72 1.18 -19.53
C SER A 55 17.39 1.09 -20.25
N GLY A 56 16.36 1.81 -19.81
CA GLY A 56 15.00 1.71 -20.36
C GLY A 56 14.25 0.44 -19.90
N ASP A 57 14.77 -0.27 -18.89
CA ASP A 57 14.11 -1.44 -18.29
C ASP A 57 13.05 -1.02 -17.27
N PRO A 58 11.94 -1.76 -17.14
CA PRO A 58 10.88 -1.45 -16.19
C PRO A 58 11.33 -1.60 -14.73
N VAL A 59 10.83 -0.68 -13.92
CA VAL A 59 10.90 -0.71 -12.47
C VAL A 59 9.48 -0.64 -11.93
N ILE A 60 9.09 -1.56 -11.05
CA ILE A 60 7.79 -1.51 -10.39
C ILE A 60 7.95 -1.60 -8.87
N SER A 61 7.04 -0.92 -8.18
CA SER A 61 6.84 -1.08 -6.74
C SER A 61 5.54 -1.82 -6.51
N VAL A 62 5.58 -2.85 -5.68
CA VAL A 62 4.42 -3.70 -5.42
C VAL A 62 4.09 -3.76 -3.94
N ASP A 63 2.81 -3.74 -3.63
CA ASP A 63 2.33 -3.86 -2.25
C ASP A 63 0.90 -4.40 -2.20
N THR A 64 0.59 -5.08 -1.10
CA THR A 64 -0.76 -5.55 -0.79
C THR A 64 -1.39 -4.63 0.24
N LYS A 65 -2.50 -3.99 -0.11
CA LYS A 65 -3.29 -3.26 0.87
C LYS A 65 -3.97 -4.23 1.83
N LYS A 66 -4.12 -3.83 3.09
CA LYS A 66 -4.94 -4.56 4.07
C LYS A 66 -6.31 -4.88 3.46
N LYS A 67 -6.81 -6.11 3.71
CA LYS A 67 -8.13 -6.54 3.23
C LYS A 67 -9.21 -5.53 3.59
N GLU A 68 -9.98 -5.13 2.60
CA GLU A 68 -11.09 -4.20 2.74
C GLU A 68 -12.43 -4.93 2.65
N GLN A 69 -13.40 -4.46 3.42
CA GLN A 69 -14.77 -4.97 3.35
C GLN A 69 -15.44 -4.46 2.07
N VAL A 70 -16.20 -5.35 1.43
CA VAL A 70 -17.04 -4.97 0.29
C VAL A 70 -18.42 -4.56 0.80
N GLY A 71 -18.86 -3.37 0.44
CA GLY A 71 -20.17 -2.86 0.85
C GLY A 71 -20.22 -1.33 0.87
N ASN A 72 -21.41 -0.80 1.09
CA ASN A 72 -21.62 0.63 1.21
C ASN A 72 -21.35 1.08 2.65
N PHE A 73 -20.07 1.30 2.97
CA PHE A 73 -19.60 1.76 4.27
C PHE A 73 -19.19 3.23 4.23
N LYS A 74 -19.21 3.89 5.38
CA LYS A 74 -18.75 5.27 5.50
C LYS A 74 -17.29 5.38 5.10
N GLN A 75 -17.01 6.28 4.16
CA GLN A 75 -15.65 6.66 3.75
C GLN A 75 -15.28 7.99 4.40
N GLU A 76 -13.99 8.23 4.63
CA GLU A 76 -13.51 9.51 5.19
C GLU A 76 -13.50 10.65 4.15
N GLY A 77 -13.74 10.35 2.88
CA GLY A 77 -13.81 11.33 1.81
C GLY A 77 -15.09 12.16 1.82
N GLN A 78 -15.10 13.21 1.01
CA GLN A 78 -16.30 14.02 0.71
C GLN A 78 -16.52 14.01 -0.79
N GLU A 79 -17.77 13.79 -1.21
CA GLU A 79 -18.18 13.83 -2.61
C GLU A 79 -19.23 14.92 -2.82
N TRP A 80 -19.28 15.42 -4.06
CA TRP A 80 -20.30 16.39 -4.43
C TRP A 80 -21.66 15.69 -4.59
N GLN A 81 -22.60 16.03 -3.68
CA GLN A 81 -23.97 15.53 -3.69
C GLN A 81 -24.95 16.73 -3.66
N PRO A 82 -26.19 16.58 -4.12
CA PRO A 82 -27.18 17.61 -3.94
C PRO A 82 -27.34 18.01 -2.48
N THR A 83 -27.50 19.30 -2.21
CA THR A 83 -27.61 19.82 -0.84
C THR A 83 -28.73 19.11 -0.06
N GLY A 84 -28.39 18.55 1.08
CA GLY A 84 -29.29 17.81 1.93
C GLY A 84 -29.62 16.37 1.48
N GLN A 85 -28.94 15.86 0.47
CA GLN A 85 -29.11 14.50 -0.05
C GLN A 85 -27.78 13.73 -0.07
N PRO A 86 -27.15 13.49 1.11
CA PRO A 86 -25.95 12.71 1.18
C PRO A 86 -26.22 11.25 0.82
N GLU A 87 -25.21 10.54 0.29
CA GLU A 87 -25.31 9.09 0.12
C GLU A 87 -25.53 8.42 1.49
N LEU A 88 -26.51 7.54 1.56
CA LEU A 88 -26.83 6.79 2.78
C LEU A 88 -25.99 5.52 2.81
N VAL A 89 -25.21 5.35 3.87
CA VAL A 89 -24.31 4.21 4.07
C VAL A 89 -24.75 3.37 5.28
N LYS A 90 -24.21 2.16 5.40
CA LYS A 90 -24.48 1.27 6.55
C LYS A 90 -24.08 1.96 7.87
N VAL A 91 -24.93 1.81 8.89
CA VAL A 91 -24.68 2.37 10.24
C VAL A 91 -23.51 1.67 10.95
N TYR A 92 -23.31 0.37 10.66
CA TYR A 92 -22.28 -0.46 11.25
C TYR A 92 -21.39 -1.08 10.19
N ASP A 93 -20.12 -1.17 10.48
CA ASP A 93 -19.09 -1.75 9.61
C ASP A 93 -18.99 -3.28 9.75
N PHE A 94 -20.15 -3.96 9.86
CA PHE A 94 -20.15 -5.43 9.88
C PHE A 94 -19.89 -5.98 8.48
N GLN A 95 -19.02 -6.99 8.44
CA GLN A 95 -18.75 -7.70 7.20
C GLN A 95 -20.04 -8.31 6.64
N ASP A 96 -20.29 -8.04 5.37
CA ASP A 96 -21.37 -8.71 4.65
C ASP A 96 -20.94 -10.16 4.37
N PRO A 97 -21.73 -11.16 4.79
CA PRO A 97 -21.39 -12.57 4.59
C PRO A 97 -21.30 -12.97 3.12
N GLU A 98 -22.06 -12.33 2.24
CA GLU A 98 -22.09 -12.64 0.80
C GLU A 98 -20.98 -11.89 0.04
N LEU A 99 -20.75 -10.62 0.37
CA LEU A 99 -19.76 -9.79 -0.31
C LEU A 99 -18.34 -9.98 0.23
N GLY A 100 -18.20 -10.34 1.51
CA GLY A 100 -16.91 -10.68 2.12
C GLY A 100 -15.92 -9.53 2.19
N LYS A 101 -14.65 -9.87 1.94
CA LYS A 101 -13.51 -8.94 1.91
C LYS A 101 -12.70 -9.14 0.65
N VAL A 102 -12.05 -8.08 0.21
CA VAL A 102 -11.13 -8.09 -0.94
C VAL A 102 -9.72 -7.72 -0.51
N ALA A 103 -8.73 -8.22 -1.24
CA ALA A 103 -7.32 -7.90 -1.09
C ALA A 103 -6.85 -7.11 -2.33
N PRO A 104 -6.76 -5.78 -2.26
CA PRO A 104 -6.18 -5.00 -3.35
C PRO A 104 -4.66 -5.20 -3.39
N TYR A 105 -4.13 -5.54 -4.55
CA TYR A 105 -2.70 -5.64 -4.82
C TYR A 105 -2.30 -4.59 -5.84
N GLY A 106 -1.48 -3.64 -5.40
CA GLY A 106 -1.00 -2.53 -6.22
C GLY A 106 0.30 -2.87 -6.95
N VAL A 107 0.39 -2.46 -8.19
CA VAL A 107 1.62 -2.40 -8.99
C VAL A 107 1.78 -0.97 -9.48
N TYR A 108 2.82 -0.30 -9.04
CA TYR A 108 3.12 1.07 -9.41
C TYR A 108 4.41 1.15 -10.20
N ASP A 109 4.35 1.78 -11.34
CA ASP A 109 5.50 2.09 -12.18
C ASP A 109 5.96 3.53 -11.91
N PRO A 110 7.08 3.72 -11.19
CA PRO A 110 7.58 5.06 -10.85
C PRO A 110 8.18 5.80 -12.05
N THR A 111 8.55 5.10 -13.12
CA THR A 111 9.11 5.71 -14.34
C THR A 111 8.03 6.42 -15.13
N LEU A 112 6.90 5.76 -15.32
CA LEU A 112 5.75 6.29 -16.06
C LEU A 112 4.76 7.03 -15.17
N ASN A 113 4.92 6.94 -13.84
CA ASN A 113 3.98 7.47 -12.85
C ASN A 113 2.55 6.92 -13.05
N VAL A 114 2.43 5.62 -13.27
CA VAL A 114 1.15 4.95 -13.46
C VAL A 114 0.98 3.81 -12.47
N GLY A 115 -0.26 3.61 -12.01
CA GLY A 115 -0.63 2.54 -11.11
C GLY A 115 -1.59 1.55 -11.78
N TRP A 116 -1.53 0.30 -11.32
CA TRP A 116 -2.45 -0.76 -11.68
C TRP A 116 -2.82 -1.56 -10.43
N VAL A 117 -4.06 -1.99 -10.32
CA VAL A 117 -4.54 -2.70 -9.14
C VAL A 117 -5.26 -3.98 -9.56
N ASN A 118 -4.86 -5.09 -8.95
CA ASN A 118 -5.60 -6.34 -9.00
C ASN A 118 -6.38 -6.52 -7.68
N VAL A 119 -7.65 -6.89 -7.79
CA VAL A 119 -8.50 -7.09 -6.61
C VAL A 119 -8.77 -8.58 -6.46
N GLY A 120 -8.19 -9.16 -5.40
CA GLY A 120 -8.41 -10.56 -5.04
C GLY A 120 -9.58 -10.70 -4.07
N THR A 121 -10.37 -11.76 -4.24
CA THR A 121 -11.53 -12.07 -3.39
C THR A 121 -11.26 -13.20 -2.40
N ASP A 122 -10.07 -13.79 -2.43
CA ASP A 122 -9.69 -14.94 -1.61
C ASP A 122 -8.50 -14.59 -0.68
N HIS A 123 -7.41 -15.31 -0.79
CA HIS A 123 -6.26 -15.18 0.10
C HIS A 123 -5.14 -14.37 -0.54
N ASP A 124 -4.51 -13.52 0.26
CA ASP A 124 -3.29 -12.81 -0.10
C ASP A 124 -2.10 -13.78 -0.03
N THR A 125 -1.83 -14.47 -1.14
CA THR A 125 -0.77 -15.46 -1.28
C THR A 125 0.32 -14.98 -2.24
N SER A 126 1.51 -15.61 -2.18
CA SER A 126 2.57 -15.34 -3.15
C SER A 126 2.17 -15.63 -4.60
N GLN A 127 1.28 -16.62 -4.82
CA GLN A 127 0.71 -16.88 -6.14
C GLN A 127 -0.17 -15.75 -6.62
N PHE A 128 -1.03 -15.21 -5.75
CA PHE A 128 -1.85 -14.04 -6.06
C PHE A 128 -1.00 -12.82 -6.38
N ALA A 129 0.06 -12.58 -5.60
CA ALA A 129 1.00 -11.49 -5.83
C ALA A 129 1.69 -11.60 -7.20
N VAL A 130 2.24 -12.77 -7.54
CA VAL A 130 2.91 -12.98 -8.84
C VAL A 130 1.91 -12.95 -10.00
N GLU A 131 0.70 -13.50 -9.82
CA GLU A 131 -0.36 -13.38 -10.83
C GLU A 131 -0.75 -11.92 -11.07
N SER A 132 -0.76 -11.09 -10.03
CA SER A 132 -1.00 -9.66 -10.16
C SER A 132 0.07 -8.97 -11.00
N ILE A 133 1.34 -9.29 -10.78
CA ILE A 133 2.45 -8.78 -11.59
C ILE A 133 2.36 -9.28 -13.04
N ARG A 134 2.00 -10.56 -13.25
CA ARG A 134 1.78 -11.14 -14.58
C ARG A 134 0.68 -10.40 -15.35
N ARG A 135 -0.45 -10.10 -14.70
CA ARG A 135 -1.56 -9.35 -15.30
C ARG A 135 -1.16 -7.93 -15.64
N TRP A 136 -0.44 -7.25 -14.73
CA TRP A 136 0.13 -5.93 -15.02
C TRP A 136 1.02 -5.97 -16.26
N TRP A 137 1.94 -6.95 -16.35
CA TRP A 137 2.83 -7.08 -17.51
C TRP A 137 2.03 -7.24 -18.82
N ARG A 138 1.05 -8.12 -18.83
CA ARG A 138 0.21 -8.37 -20.02
C ARG A 138 -0.66 -7.18 -20.41
N SER A 139 -1.15 -6.42 -19.42
CA SER A 139 -2.05 -5.30 -19.65
C SER A 139 -1.31 -4.00 -20.02
N MET A 140 -0.14 -3.78 -19.46
CA MET A 140 0.59 -2.52 -19.55
C MET A 140 2.09 -2.72 -19.85
N GLY A 141 2.78 -3.53 -19.06
CA GLY A 141 4.24 -3.62 -19.07
C GLY A 141 4.81 -3.97 -20.43
N ALA A 142 4.28 -4.99 -21.11
CA ALA A 142 4.77 -5.43 -22.40
C ALA A 142 4.66 -4.35 -23.50
N SER A 143 3.61 -3.53 -23.45
CA SER A 143 3.42 -2.45 -24.42
C SER A 143 4.25 -1.20 -24.10
N CYS A 144 4.43 -0.91 -22.81
CA CYS A 144 5.22 0.24 -22.35
C CYS A 144 6.74 0.01 -22.49
N TYR A 145 7.18 -1.26 -22.38
CA TYR A 145 8.58 -1.65 -22.39
C TYR A 145 8.86 -2.73 -23.45
N PRO A 146 8.65 -2.42 -24.75
CA PRO A 146 8.88 -3.39 -25.81
C PRO A 146 10.37 -3.74 -25.88
N GLY A 147 10.68 -5.04 -25.74
CA GLY A 147 12.07 -5.52 -25.77
C GLY A 147 12.84 -5.45 -24.46
N ALA A 148 12.16 -5.16 -23.33
CA ALA A 148 12.78 -5.22 -22.02
C ALA A 148 13.38 -6.61 -21.75
N GLN A 149 14.61 -6.64 -21.26
CA GLN A 149 15.34 -7.87 -20.90
C GLN A 149 15.32 -8.11 -19.38
N ARG A 150 15.02 -7.09 -18.60
CA ARG A 150 15.06 -7.10 -17.16
C ARG A 150 13.85 -6.41 -16.58
N LEU A 151 13.45 -6.81 -15.37
CA LEU A 151 12.42 -6.16 -14.56
C LEU A 151 12.93 -6.04 -13.13
N LEU A 152 12.90 -4.84 -12.56
CA LEU A 152 13.15 -4.62 -11.14
C LEU A 152 11.81 -4.52 -10.41
N ILE A 153 11.68 -5.29 -9.34
CA ILE A 153 10.54 -5.27 -8.43
C ILE A 153 11.02 -4.78 -7.07
N THR A 154 10.46 -3.70 -6.56
CA THR A 154 10.65 -3.27 -5.18
C THR A 154 9.43 -3.64 -4.34
N ALA A 155 9.66 -4.26 -3.19
CA ALA A 155 8.62 -4.71 -2.27
C ALA A 155 9.08 -4.53 -0.82
N ASP A 156 8.15 -4.47 0.13
CA ASP A 156 8.45 -4.33 1.56
C ASP A 156 9.04 -5.61 2.21
N GLY A 157 9.04 -6.71 1.47
CA GLY A 157 9.56 -8.00 1.94
C GLY A 157 8.66 -8.70 2.95
N GLY A 158 7.44 -8.21 3.17
CA GLY A 158 6.44 -8.77 4.07
C GLY A 158 5.30 -9.51 3.36
N GLY A 159 4.46 -10.19 4.12
CA GLY A 159 3.23 -10.82 3.62
C GLY A 159 3.44 -11.75 2.43
N SER A 160 2.67 -11.55 1.37
CA SER A 160 2.73 -12.31 0.12
C SER A 160 4.05 -12.11 -0.66
N ASN A 161 4.75 -10.98 -0.41
CA ASN A 161 6.02 -10.58 -1.02
C ASN A 161 7.25 -11.00 -0.17
N GLY A 162 7.06 -11.89 0.80
CA GLY A 162 8.09 -12.24 1.79
C GLY A 162 9.37 -12.78 1.17
N SER A 163 10.49 -12.09 1.35
CA SER A 163 11.82 -12.47 0.82
C SER A 163 12.30 -13.84 1.27
N ARG A 164 11.80 -14.36 2.40
CA ARG A 164 12.10 -15.69 2.93
C ARG A 164 11.13 -16.78 2.43
N VAL A 165 10.04 -16.41 1.75
CA VAL A 165 9.00 -17.34 1.30
C VAL A 165 9.47 -18.05 0.03
N ARG A 166 9.65 -19.38 0.10
CA ARG A 166 10.10 -20.19 -1.04
C ARG A 166 9.09 -20.13 -2.21
N LEU A 167 7.80 -20.10 -1.90
CA LEU A 167 6.75 -20.01 -2.90
C LEU A 167 6.87 -18.73 -3.73
N TRP A 168 7.11 -17.59 -3.10
CA TRP A 168 7.35 -16.31 -3.76
C TRP A 168 8.49 -16.41 -4.79
N LYS A 169 9.63 -16.95 -4.37
CA LYS A 169 10.80 -17.12 -5.25
C LYS A 169 10.51 -18.06 -6.42
N ARG A 170 9.80 -19.16 -6.17
CA ARG A 170 9.44 -20.13 -7.21
C ARG A 170 8.49 -19.53 -8.25
N GLU A 171 7.46 -18.84 -7.80
CA GLU A 171 6.48 -18.21 -8.69
C GLU A 171 7.11 -17.07 -9.52
N LEU A 172 8.01 -16.28 -8.92
CA LEU A 172 8.78 -15.26 -9.66
C LEU A 172 9.71 -15.89 -10.70
N GLN A 173 10.38 -17.01 -10.37
CA GLN A 173 11.23 -17.71 -11.34
C GLN A 173 10.41 -18.27 -12.50
N ALA A 174 9.22 -18.79 -12.22
CA ALA A 174 8.29 -19.24 -13.26
C ALA A 174 7.84 -18.08 -14.15
N LEU A 175 7.52 -16.93 -13.57
CA LEU A 175 7.17 -15.72 -14.29
C LEU A 175 8.34 -15.21 -15.16
N ALA A 176 9.55 -15.16 -14.61
CA ALA A 176 10.74 -14.76 -15.35
C ALA A 176 10.98 -15.65 -16.60
N THR A 177 10.80 -16.95 -16.45
CA THR A 177 10.90 -17.93 -17.56
C THR A 177 9.78 -17.73 -18.59
N GLU A 178 8.55 -17.52 -18.15
CA GLU A 178 7.39 -17.28 -19.02
C GLU A 178 7.57 -16.00 -19.87
N LEU A 179 8.04 -14.93 -19.25
CA LEU A 179 8.19 -13.63 -19.90
C LEU A 179 9.48 -13.50 -20.72
N GLY A 180 10.45 -14.38 -20.49
CA GLY A 180 11.80 -14.27 -21.07
C GLY A 180 12.58 -13.07 -20.52
N VAL A 181 12.28 -12.61 -19.30
CA VAL A 181 12.84 -11.41 -18.68
C VAL A 181 13.53 -11.77 -17.37
N ALA A 182 14.74 -11.26 -17.14
CA ALA A 182 15.42 -11.42 -15.85
C ALA A 182 14.73 -10.56 -14.76
N ILE A 183 14.25 -11.19 -13.69
CA ILE A 183 13.58 -10.48 -12.59
C ILE A 183 14.55 -10.32 -11.42
N THR A 184 14.72 -9.08 -10.97
CA THR A 184 15.43 -8.71 -9.72
C THR A 184 14.40 -8.20 -8.70
N VAL A 185 14.52 -8.61 -7.41
CA VAL A 185 13.64 -8.17 -6.32
C VAL A 185 14.47 -7.67 -5.16
#